data_e07c4fd2425fb918b31168de6d2aeeed
#
_entry.id   e07c4fd2425fb918b31168de6d2aeeed
#
_cell.length_a   1.000
_cell.length_b   1.000
_cell.length_c   1.000
_cell.angle_alpha   90.00
_cell.angle_beta   90.00
_cell.angle_gamma   90.00
#
_symmetry.space_group_name_H-M   'P 1'
#
loop_
_entity.id
_entity.type
_entity.pdbx_description
1 polymer ?
#
loop_
_entity_poly.entity_id
_entity_poly.type
_entity_poly.pdbx_seq_one_letter_code
_entity_poly.pdbx_strand_id
1 'polypeptide(L)'
;MENSLSSNVETLYHILDGQAEALEFAVKESSSITNTPLSDLNLKDNLLIACINRNGNIQIPRGQDTIQVGDTVVVVTSIPGLRDLKDILKK
;
A
#
# COMPACT_ATOMS: atom_id res chain seq x y z
N MET A 1 -6.57 -21.69 1.75
CA MET A 1 -6.37 -21.19 1.82
C MET A 1 -5.52 -20.56 2.01
N GLU A 2 -5.38 -19.95 1.66
CA GLU A 2 -4.76 -19.33 1.75
C GLU A 2 -4.15 -18.74 2.28
N ASN A 3 -3.91 -18.50 2.42
CA ASN A 3 -3.35 -17.87 2.89
C ASN A 3 -2.56 -17.01 3.07
N SER A 4 -3.22 -16.71 3.45
CA SER A 4 -2.35 -15.75 3.08
C SER A 4 -1.71 -15.03 4.20
N LEU A 5 -0.47 -14.79 4.09
CA LEU A 5 0.32 -14.36 5.18
C LEU A 5 0.71 -12.93 5.10
N SER A 6 0.61 -12.31 3.96
CA SER A 6 1.11 -10.97 3.78
C SER A 6 -0.05 -10.02 3.58
N SER A 7 0.26 -8.79 3.25
CA SER A 7 -0.73 -7.73 3.13
C SER A 7 -1.39 -7.81 1.78
N ASN A 8 -2.46 -8.56 1.72
CA ASN A 8 -3.20 -8.73 0.47
C ASN A 8 -4.15 -7.58 0.25
N VAL A 9 -4.60 -7.47 -0.97
CA VAL A 9 -5.60 -6.46 -1.32
C VAL A 9 -6.90 -6.76 -0.58
N GLU A 10 -7.37 -5.78 0.18
CA GLU A 10 -8.66 -5.87 0.85
C GLU A 10 -9.77 -5.38 -0.07
N THR A 11 -9.51 -4.32 -0.79
CA THR A 11 -10.50 -3.70 -1.65
C THR A 11 -9.78 -3.12 -2.85
N LEU A 12 -10.42 -3.23 -4.00
CA LEU A 12 -9.86 -2.67 -5.23
C LEU A 12 -10.94 -1.88 -5.94
N TYR A 13 -10.63 -0.66 -6.31
CA TYR A 13 -11.52 0.22 -7.06
C TYR A 13 -10.87 0.58 -8.37
N HIS A 14 -11.66 0.59 -9.44
CA HIS A 14 -11.20 1.12 -10.72
C HIS A 14 -11.62 2.58 -10.81
N ILE A 15 -10.71 3.43 -11.16
CA ILE A 15 -10.99 4.86 -11.31
C ILE A 15 -10.52 5.31 -12.68
N LEU A 16 -10.99 6.48 -13.09
CA LEU A 16 -10.61 7.07 -14.37
C LEU A 16 -10.86 6.10 -15.52
N ASP A 17 -12.07 5.52 -15.56
CA ASP A 17 -12.47 4.58 -16.59
C ASP A 17 -11.54 3.39 -16.70
N GLY A 18 -11.03 2.93 -15.55
CA GLY A 18 -10.18 1.76 -15.53
C GLY A 18 -8.73 2.04 -15.82
N GLN A 19 -8.36 3.30 -15.97
CA GLN A 19 -6.95 3.64 -16.24
C GLN A 19 -6.10 3.66 -15.00
N ALA A 20 -6.72 3.63 -13.84
CA ALA A 20 -6.00 3.57 -12.58
C ALA A 20 -6.80 2.75 -11.60
N GLU A 21 -6.14 2.32 -10.54
CA GLU A 21 -6.75 1.52 -9.49
C GLU A 21 -6.38 2.12 -8.14
N ALA A 22 -7.31 2.04 -7.20
CA ALA A 22 -7.05 2.35 -5.82
C ALA A 22 -7.20 1.05 -5.04
N LEU A 23 -6.18 0.67 -4.29
CA LEU A 23 -6.15 -0.59 -3.58
C LEU A 23 -5.95 -0.34 -2.10
N GLU A 24 -6.67 -1.09 -1.27
CA GLU A 24 -6.49 -1.05 0.18
C GLU A 24 -5.78 -2.32 0.60
N PHE A 25 -4.68 -2.15 1.32
CA PHE A 25 -3.92 -3.28 1.84
C PHE A 25 -3.94 -3.23 3.36
N ALA A 26 -4.31 -4.32 3.99
CA ALA A 26 -4.20 -4.44 5.45
C ALA A 26 -2.81 -4.97 5.78
N VAL A 27 -2.08 -4.27 6.63
CA VAL A 27 -0.72 -4.64 6.99
C VAL A 27 -0.79 -5.58 8.19
N LYS A 28 -0.52 -6.85 7.96
CA LYS A 28 -0.69 -7.87 8.99
C LYS A 28 0.61 -8.34 9.60
N GLU A 29 1.73 -8.14 8.91
CA GLU A 29 3.02 -8.59 9.38
C GLU A 29 4.06 -7.53 9.09
N SER A 30 5.10 -7.52 9.90
CA SER A 30 6.22 -6.62 9.62
C SER A 30 7.02 -7.15 8.43
N SER A 31 7.65 -6.25 7.72
CA SER A 31 8.44 -6.60 6.55
C SER A 31 9.41 -5.46 6.27
N SER A 32 10.07 -5.52 5.12
CA SER A 32 10.98 -4.44 4.74
C SER A 32 10.24 -3.13 4.49
N ILE A 33 8.92 -3.20 4.33
CA ILE A 33 8.11 -2.00 4.08
C ILE A 33 7.75 -1.31 5.39
N THR A 34 7.53 -2.06 6.46
CA THR A 34 7.12 -1.48 7.74
C THR A 34 8.30 -0.85 8.44
N ASN A 35 8.00 0.20 9.22
CA ASN A 35 8.99 0.88 10.07
C ASN A 35 10.13 1.53 9.28
N THR A 36 9.94 1.71 7.98
CA THR A 36 10.93 2.35 7.11
C THR A 36 10.31 3.61 6.56
N PRO A 37 10.97 4.76 6.69
CA PRO A 37 10.41 6.00 6.12
C PRO A 37 10.06 5.81 4.65
N LEU A 38 8.92 6.32 4.23
CA LEU A 38 8.47 6.13 2.86
C LEU A 38 9.49 6.66 1.86
N SER A 39 10.21 7.72 2.22
CA SER A 39 11.23 8.26 1.33
C SER A 39 12.38 7.29 1.11
N ASP A 40 12.54 6.32 2.01
CA ASP A 40 13.60 5.32 1.86
C ASP A 40 13.12 4.08 1.13
N LEU A 41 11.83 3.98 0.84
CA LEU A 41 11.32 2.87 0.08
C LEU A 41 11.49 3.14 -1.40
N ASN A 42 11.92 2.12 -2.12
CA ASN A 42 12.13 2.25 -3.55
C ASN A 42 10.84 1.86 -4.26
N LEU A 43 9.93 2.82 -4.37
CA LEU A 43 8.60 2.57 -4.91
C LEU A 43 8.61 2.57 -6.43
N LYS A 44 7.72 1.78 -7.00
CA LYS A 44 7.54 1.76 -8.45
C LYS A 44 7.03 3.12 -8.92
N ASP A 45 7.35 3.43 -10.18
CA ASP A 45 6.82 4.61 -10.82
C ASP A 45 5.32 4.43 -11.04
N ASN A 46 4.61 5.51 -11.19
CA ASN A 46 3.16 5.50 -11.45
C ASN A 46 2.36 4.90 -10.32
N LEU A 47 2.83 5.11 -9.10
CA LEU A 47 2.24 4.56 -7.92
C LEU A 47 2.39 5.57 -6.79
N LEU A 48 1.34 5.71 -6.00
CA LEU A 48 1.31 6.68 -4.92
C LEU A 48 0.67 6.04 -3.70
N ILE A 49 1.28 6.20 -2.54
CA ILE A 49 0.63 5.84 -1.29
C ILE A 49 -0.23 7.02 -0.89
N ALA A 50 -1.52 6.87 -1.08
CA ALA A 50 -2.45 7.99 -0.94
C ALA A 50 -2.77 8.30 0.50
N CYS A 51 -3.00 7.28 1.32
CA CYS A 51 -3.26 7.51 2.73
C CYS A 51 -3.03 6.24 3.53
N ILE A 52 -2.96 6.43 4.85
CA ILE A 52 -2.80 5.35 5.81
C ILE A 52 -3.88 5.53 6.86
N ASN A 53 -4.62 4.45 7.13
CA ASN A 53 -5.61 4.44 8.19
C ASN A 53 -5.01 3.67 9.37
N ARG A 54 -4.77 4.39 10.46
CA ARG A 54 -4.19 3.79 11.66
C ARG A 54 -5.16 3.99 12.80
N ASN A 55 -5.78 2.91 13.26
CA ASN A 55 -6.73 2.94 14.36
C ASN A 55 -7.87 3.91 14.11
N GLY A 56 -8.34 3.98 12.87
CA GLY A 56 -9.44 4.86 12.50
C GLY A 56 -9.02 6.27 12.15
N ASN A 57 -7.75 6.61 12.28
CA ASN A 57 -7.23 7.92 11.92
C ASN A 57 -6.63 7.87 10.52
N ILE A 58 -7.13 8.73 9.66
CA ILE A 58 -6.67 8.78 8.28
C ILE A 58 -5.55 9.81 8.18
N GLN A 59 -4.42 9.39 7.64
CA GLN A 59 -3.27 10.26 7.45
C GLN A 59 -2.87 10.28 6.00
N ILE A 60 -2.47 11.45 5.52
CA ILE A 60 -1.82 11.57 4.23
C ILE A 60 -0.33 11.51 4.53
N PRO A 61 0.35 10.41 4.20
CA PRO A 61 1.73 10.24 4.66
C PRO A 61 2.71 11.09 3.90
N ARG A 62 3.79 11.41 4.58
CA ARG A 62 4.91 12.13 4.00
C ARG A 62 6.11 11.21 3.97
N GLY A 63 7.19 11.67 3.36
CA GLY A 63 8.37 10.84 3.21
C GLY A 63 8.95 10.30 4.52
N GLN A 64 8.79 11.04 5.61
CA GLN A 64 9.31 10.63 6.90
C GLN A 64 8.39 9.66 7.65
N ASP A 65 7.17 9.51 7.18
CA ASP A 65 6.21 8.62 7.85
C ASP A 65 6.51 7.17 7.50
N THR A 66 6.06 6.27 8.36
CA THR A 66 6.29 4.84 8.18
C THR A 66 4.96 4.12 8.16
N ILE A 67 4.97 2.93 7.57
CA ILE A 67 3.84 2.02 7.60
C ILE A 67 4.06 1.07 8.77
N GLN A 68 3.01 0.81 9.54
CA GLN A 68 3.09 -0.04 10.73
C GLN A 68 2.14 -1.22 10.59
N VAL A 69 2.46 -2.29 11.29
CA VAL A 69 1.52 -3.41 11.37
C VAL A 69 0.22 -2.92 12.00
N GLY A 70 -0.89 -3.32 11.41
CA GLY A 70 -2.20 -2.87 11.83
C GLY A 70 -2.77 -1.74 11.00
N ASP A 71 -1.94 -1.12 10.17
CA ASP A 71 -2.40 -0.06 9.28
C ASP A 71 -3.17 -0.63 8.12
N THR A 72 -4.04 0.19 7.54
CA THR A 72 -4.58 -0.06 6.21
C THR A 72 -3.99 1.01 5.31
N VAL A 73 -3.38 0.57 4.22
CA VAL A 73 -2.67 1.47 3.30
C VAL A 73 -3.44 1.55 2.00
N VAL A 74 -3.70 2.76 1.54
CA VAL A 74 -4.37 2.98 0.26
C VAL A 74 -3.34 3.40 -0.76
N VAL A 75 -3.26 2.63 -1.84
CA VAL A 75 -2.31 2.87 -2.92
C VAL A 75 -3.10 3.19 -4.19
N VAL A 76 -2.70 4.24 -4.89
CA VAL A 76 -3.29 4.58 -6.18
C VAL A 76 -2.22 4.35 -7.23
N THR A 77 -2.57 3.62 -8.28
CA THR A 77 -1.58 3.24 -9.27
C THR A 77 -2.22 3.05 -10.64
N SER A 78 -1.44 3.27 -11.68
CA SER A 78 -1.84 2.90 -13.03
C SER A 78 -1.28 1.54 -13.43
N ILE A 79 -0.58 0.87 -12.53
CA ILE A 79 0.02 -0.44 -12.81
C ILE A 79 -1.00 -1.52 -12.46
N PRO A 80 -1.41 -2.35 -13.43
CA PRO A 80 -2.37 -3.41 -13.10
C PRO A 80 -1.68 -4.58 -12.41
N GLY A 81 -2.46 -5.34 -11.66
CA GLY A 81 -1.99 -6.62 -11.16
C GLY A 81 -1.28 -6.59 -9.82
N LEU A 82 -1.33 -5.48 -9.10
CA LEU A 82 -0.76 -5.48 -7.75
C LEU A 82 -1.63 -6.37 -6.85
N ARG A 83 -1.00 -7.26 -6.11
CA ARG A 83 -1.72 -8.20 -5.26
C ARG A 83 -1.32 -8.13 -3.81
N ASP A 84 -0.13 -7.65 -3.54
CA ASP A 84 0.42 -7.63 -2.20
C ASP A 84 1.08 -6.27 -2.03
N LEU A 85 1.12 -5.82 -0.79
CA LEU A 85 1.73 -4.52 -0.50
C LEU A 85 3.19 -4.48 -0.97
N LYS A 86 3.92 -5.57 -0.84
CA LYS A 86 5.31 -5.56 -1.27
C LYS A 86 5.48 -5.36 -2.78
N ASP A 87 4.39 -5.53 -3.54
CA ASP A 87 4.46 -5.29 -4.97
C ASP A 87 4.62 -3.83 -5.32
N ILE A 88 4.50 -2.93 -4.34
CA ILE A 88 4.74 -1.51 -4.60
C ILE A 88 6.21 -1.19 -4.75
N LEU A 89 7.08 -2.08 -4.35
CA LEU A 89 8.52 -1.83 -4.41
C LEU A 89 9.05 -2.12 -5.81
N LYS A 90 9.97 -1.25 -6.22
CA LYS A 90 10.71 -1.46 -7.44
C LYS A 90 11.76 -2.52 -7.17
N LYS A 91 11.96 -3.39 -8.12
CA LYS A 91 12.95 -4.43 -7.92
C LYS A 91 14.35 -3.93 -8.16
#